data_c57511bdbcd4dab284772e7bdc8ede7e
#
_entry.id   c57511bdbcd4dab284772e7bdc8ede7e
#
_cell.length_a   1.000
_cell.length_b   1.000
_cell.length_c   1.000
_cell.angle_alpha   90.00
_cell.angle_beta   90.00
_cell.angle_gamma   90.00
#
_symmetry.space_group_name_H-M   'P 1'
#
loop_
_entity.id
_entity.type
_entity.pdbx_description
1 polymer ?
#
loop_
_entity_poly.entity_id
_entity_poly.type
_entity_poly.pdbx_seq_one_letter_code
_entity_poly.pdbx_strand_id
1 'polypeptide(L)'
;VWQSEHRELLLFSFELEELLKTEVRKLSGGMKRRLSIACALAQWPPILLLDEPTTALDLYYKDNIQQWLMQYRSMNGIVLLTSHDENEILSCDRCLIMKQGKLTELTGEDLTIEGIRKEIITPDK
;
A
#
# COMPACT_ATOMS: atom_id res chain seq x y z
N VAL A 1 -0.72 -24.81 -8.54
CA VAL A 1 -2.00 -24.33 -9.08
C VAL A 1 -2.31 -22.92 -8.56
N TRP A 2 -2.22 -22.68 -7.26
CA TRP A 2 -2.47 -21.36 -6.64
C TRP A 2 -1.58 -20.24 -7.19
N GLN A 3 -0.30 -20.54 -7.44
CA GLN A 3 0.69 -19.55 -7.86
C GLN A 3 0.51 -19.07 -9.32
N SER A 4 0.01 -19.91 -10.21
CA SER A 4 -0.17 -19.52 -11.62
C SER A 4 -1.38 -18.58 -11.83
N GLU A 5 -2.52 -18.89 -11.22
CA GLU A 5 -3.73 -18.07 -11.34
C GLU A 5 -3.55 -16.69 -10.70
N HIS A 6 -2.86 -16.61 -9.55
CA HIS A 6 -2.54 -15.34 -8.90
C HIS A 6 -1.58 -14.50 -9.73
N ARG A 7 -0.60 -15.13 -10.36
CA ARG A 7 0.33 -14.43 -11.23
C ARG A 7 -0.37 -13.76 -12.41
N GLU A 8 -1.22 -14.51 -13.11
CA GLU A 8 -1.98 -13.97 -14.24
C GLU A 8 -2.90 -12.83 -13.81
N LEU A 9 -3.58 -13.00 -12.69
CA LEU A 9 -4.46 -11.96 -12.14
C LEU A 9 -3.69 -10.69 -11.75
N LEU A 10 -2.50 -10.82 -11.14
CA LEU A 10 -1.64 -9.68 -10.83
C LEU A 10 -1.13 -8.98 -12.09
N LEU A 11 -0.69 -9.73 -13.09
CA LEU A 11 -0.22 -9.15 -14.35
C LEU A 11 -1.33 -8.34 -15.02
N PHE A 12 -2.53 -8.88 -15.04
CA PHE A 12 -3.70 -8.21 -15.61
C PHE A 12 -4.10 -6.96 -14.81
N SER A 13 -4.24 -7.08 -13.48
CA SER A 13 -4.71 -5.97 -12.62
C SER A 13 -3.73 -4.81 -12.53
N PHE A 14 -2.45 -5.08 -12.65
CA PHE A 14 -1.41 -4.05 -12.65
C PHE A 14 -0.96 -3.63 -14.07
N GLU A 15 -1.64 -4.16 -15.11
CA GLU A 15 -1.32 -3.89 -16.52
C GLU A 15 0.17 -4.12 -16.85
N LEU A 16 0.69 -5.23 -16.37
CA LEU A 16 2.11 -5.56 -16.54
C LEU A 16 2.38 -6.47 -17.75
N GLU A 17 1.35 -7.01 -18.38
CA GLU A 17 1.50 -7.95 -19.51
C GLU A 17 2.28 -7.34 -20.67
N GLU A 18 1.99 -6.08 -21.01
CA GLU A 18 2.70 -5.36 -22.07
C GLU A 18 4.16 -5.06 -21.72
N LEU A 19 4.49 -5.07 -20.44
CA LEU A 19 5.82 -4.75 -19.94
C LEU A 19 6.74 -5.97 -19.80
N LEU A 20 6.22 -7.20 -19.95
CA LEU A 20 6.96 -8.44 -19.71
C LEU A 20 8.24 -8.58 -20.57
N LYS A 21 8.28 -7.93 -21.73
CA LYS A 21 9.43 -7.93 -22.64
C LYS A 21 10.28 -6.66 -22.54
N THR A 22 9.93 -5.75 -21.64
CA THR A 22 10.62 -4.48 -21.48
C THR A 22 11.65 -4.58 -20.36
N GLU A 23 12.86 -4.12 -20.62
CA GLU A 23 13.90 -4.06 -19.58
C GLU A 23 13.49 -3.09 -18.46
N VAL A 24 13.69 -3.49 -17.20
CA VAL A 24 13.30 -2.69 -16.02
C VAL A 24 13.87 -1.27 -16.05
N ARG A 25 15.10 -1.10 -16.58
CA ARG A 25 15.72 0.22 -16.70
C ARG A 25 14.95 1.20 -17.60
N LYS A 26 14.15 0.68 -18.54
CA LYS A 26 13.35 1.47 -19.50
C LYS A 26 11.95 1.81 -18.96
N LEU A 27 11.56 1.23 -17.82
CA LEU A 27 10.27 1.50 -17.21
C LEU A 27 10.25 2.89 -16.55
N SER A 28 9.08 3.56 -16.60
CA SER A 28 8.84 4.78 -15.84
C SER A 28 8.86 4.51 -14.33
N GLY A 29 8.95 5.57 -13.51
CA GLY A 29 8.87 5.43 -12.05
C GLY A 29 7.60 4.75 -11.58
N GLY A 30 6.44 5.12 -12.13
CA GLY A 30 5.16 4.48 -11.84
C GLY A 30 5.09 3.01 -12.26
N MET A 31 5.62 2.67 -13.43
CA MET A 31 5.71 1.27 -13.89
C MET A 31 6.60 0.42 -12.98
N LYS A 32 7.76 0.95 -12.56
CA LYS A 32 8.64 0.28 -11.60
C LYS A 32 7.95 0.06 -10.27
N ARG A 33 7.20 1.04 -9.78
CA ARG A 33 6.45 0.94 -8.52
C ARG A 33 5.38 -0.14 -8.61
N ARG A 34 4.59 -0.17 -9.68
CA ARG A 34 3.57 -1.22 -9.92
C ARG A 34 4.20 -2.61 -9.97
N LEU A 35 5.28 -2.77 -10.70
CA LEU A 35 6.02 -4.03 -10.80
C LEU A 35 6.53 -4.47 -9.41
N SER A 36 7.11 -3.57 -8.63
CA SER A 36 7.62 -3.88 -7.29
C SER A 36 6.52 -4.39 -6.36
N ILE A 37 5.36 -3.74 -6.34
CA ILE A 37 4.22 -4.15 -5.52
C ILE A 37 3.66 -5.50 -5.99
N ALA A 38 3.51 -5.69 -7.29
CA ALA A 38 3.05 -6.96 -7.85
C ALA A 38 4.00 -8.12 -7.51
N CYS A 39 5.32 -7.89 -7.53
CA CYS A 39 6.31 -8.88 -7.12
C CYS A 39 6.18 -9.24 -5.63
N ALA A 40 5.95 -8.26 -4.77
CA ALA A 40 5.73 -8.50 -3.34
C ALA A 40 4.45 -9.32 -3.09
N LEU A 41 3.35 -8.96 -3.76
CA LEU A 41 2.07 -9.66 -3.66
C LEU A 41 2.12 -11.08 -4.26
N ALA A 42 2.91 -11.29 -5.31
CA ALA A 42 2.99 -12.60 -5.98
C ALA A 42 3.50 -13.73 -5.08
N GLN A 43 4.27 -13.40 -4.06
CA GLN A 43 4.77 -14.38 -3.09
C GLN A 43 3.77 -14.72 -1.99
N TRP A 44 2.70 -13.95 -1.88
CA TRP A 44 1.67 -14.07 -0.85
C TRP A 44 2.22 -14.28 0.57
N PRO A 45 3.12 -13.39 1.03
CA PRO A 45 3.73 -13.53 2.35
C PRO A 45 2.67 -13.36 3.45
N PRO A 46 2.86 -13.89 4.67
CA PRO A 46 1.92 -13.66 5.76
C PRO A 46 1.90 -12.20 6.24
N ILE A 47 3.01 -11.48 6.07
CA ILE A 47 3.15 -10.05 6.41
C ILE A 47 3.73 -9.32 5.21
N LEU A 48 3.04 -8.29 4.76
CA LEU A 48 3.44 -7.43 3.66
C LEU A 48 3.88 -6.07 4.21
N LEU A 49 5.11 -5.66 3.89
CA LEU A 49 5.66 -4.37 4.28
C LEU A 49 5.76 -3.47 3.05
N LEU A 50 5.11 -2.31 3.09
CA LEU A 50 5.08 -1.36 1.99
C LEU A 50 5.48 0.04 2.46
N ASP A 51 6.50 0.60 1.84
CA ASP A 51 6.94 1.97 2.11
C ASP A 51 6.40 2.91 1.04
N GLU A 52 5.44 3.75 1.41
CA GLU A 52 4.72 4.70 0.54
C GLU A 52 4.30 4.08 -0.81
N PRO A 53 3.48 3.01 -0.81
CA PRO A 53 3.24 2.20 -2.00
C PRO A 53 2.56 2.94 -3.14
N THR A 54 1.75 3.94 -2.84
CA THR A 54 0.94 4.67 -3.83
C THR A 54 1.54 6.01 -4.26
N THR A 55 2.70 6.40 -3.71
CA THR A 55 3.40 7.62 -4.11
C THR A 55 3.77 7.60 -5.59
N ALA A 56 3.53 8.70 -6.30
CA ALA A 56 3.76 8.88 -7.72
C ALA A 56 2.88 7.99 -8.66
N LEU A 57 1.82 7.40 -8.13
CA LEU A 57 0.81 6.71 -8.92
C LEU A 57 -0.42 7.61 -9.16
N ASP A 58 -1.05 7.44 -10.32
CA ASP A 58 -2.35 8.06 -10.58
C ASP A 58 -3.48 7.37 -9.78
N LEU A 59 -4.66 8.00 -9.78
CA LEU A 59 -5.81 7.55 -9.01
C LEU A 59 -6.22 6.11 -9.36
N TYR A 60 -6.19 5.75 -10.64
CA TYR A 60 -6.57 4.43 -11.13
C TYR A 60 -5.71 3.31 -10.51
N TYR A 61 -4.40 3.50 -10.49
CA TYR A 61 -3.48 2.51 -9.92
C TYR A 61 -3.52 2.51 -8.38
N LYS A 62 -3.76 3.65 -7.75
CA LYS A 62 -3.99 3.72 -6.30
C LYS A 62 -5.18 2.87 -5.89
N ASP A 63 -6.30 3.00 -6.60
CA ASP A 63 -7.52 2.22 -6.34
C ASP A 63 -7.27 0.72 -6.53
N ASN A 64 -6.56 0.33 -7.59
CA ASN A 64 -6.20 -1.07 -7.83
C ASN A 64 -5.37 -1.66 -6.69
N ILE A 65 -4.37 -0.92 -6.22
CA ILE A 65 -3.53 -1.36 -5.10
C ILE A 65 -4.36 -1.50 -3.83
N GLN A 66 -5.23 -0.53 -3.52
CA GLN A 66 -6.09 -0.60 -2.35
C GLN A 66 -7.02 -1.81 -2.38
N GLN A 67 -7.63 -2.11 -3.53
CA GLN A 67 -8.47 -3.30 -3.69
C GLN A 67 -7.69 -4.59 -3.44
N TRP A 68 -6.46 -4.69 -3.96
CA TRP A 68 -5.59 -5.82 -3.71
C TRP A 68 -5.21 -5.97 -2.23
N LEU A 69 -4.88 -4.88 -1.57
CA LEU A 69 -4.55 -4.90 -0.15
C LEU A 69 -5.76 -5.29 0.71
N MET A 70 -6.96 -4.83 0.37
CA MET A 70 -8.19 -5.25 1.02
C MET A 70 -8.46 -6.75 0.85
N GLN A 71 -8.27 -7.27 -0.36
CA GLN A 71 -8.42 -8.70 -0.63
C GLN A 71 -7.37 -9.53 0.13
N TYR A 72 -6.12 -9.10 0.13
CA TYR A 72 -5.04 -9.73 0.88
C TYR A 72 -5.35 -9.78 2.39
N ARG A 73 -5.83 -8.68 2.96
CA ARG A 73 -6.28 -8.62 4.35
C ARG A 73 -7.45 -9.57 4.64
N SER A 74 -8.44 -9.65 3.73
CA SER A 74 -9.60 -10.55 3.89
C SER A 74 -9.21 -12.03 3.95
N MET A 75 -8.03 -12.38 3.44
CA MET A 75 -7.45 -13.72 3.45
C MET A 75 -6.44 -13.92 4.60
N ASN A 76 -6.61 -13.17 5.70
CA ASN A 76 -5.76 -13.19 6.90
C ASN A 76 -4.32 -12.70 6.68
N GLY A 77 -4.06 -11.93 5.63
CA GLY A 77 -2.80 -11.24 5.45
C GLY A 77 -2.68 -10.02 6.37
N ILE A 78 -1.48 -9.72 6.81
CA ILE A 78 -1.15 -8.52 7.57
C ILE A 78 -0.41 -7.55 6.66
N VAL A 79 -0.89 -6.30 6.58
CA VAL A 79 -0.25 -5.23 5.84
C VAL A 79 0.24 -4.16 6.81
N LEU A 80 1.52 -3.85 6.74
CA LEU A 80 2.10 -2.69 7.40
C LEU A 80 2.60 -1.74 6.31
N LEU A 81 2.04 -0.54 6.25
CA LEU A 81 2.44 0.45 5.26
C LEU A 81 2.74 1.81 5.90
N THR A 82 3.62 2.56 5.25
CA THR A 82 3.78 4.00 5.53
C THR A 82 3.04 4.78 4.45
N SER A 83 2.39 5.87 4.82
CA SER A 83 1.65 6.71 3.87
C SER A 83 1.51 8.14 4.34
N HIS A 84 1.40 9.05 3.38
CA HIS A 84 0.94 10.43 3.56
C HIS A 84 -0.41 10.69 2.87
N ASP A 85 -0.99 9.66 2.24
CA ASP A 85 -2.29 9.75 1.58
C ASP A 85 -3.42 9.52 2.60
N GLU A 86 -4.26 10.53 2.79
CA GLU A 86 -5.35 10.50 3.78
C GLU A 86 -6.33 9.34 3.55
N ASN A 87 -6.65 9.04 2.28
CA ASN A 87 -7.57 7.94 1.97
C ASN A 87 -6.95 6.57 2.29
N GLU A 88 -5.67 6.41 2.00
CA GLU A 88 -4.94 5.20 2.33
C GLU A 88 -4.86 4.98 3.85
N ILE A 89 -4.55 6.04 4.61
CA ILE A 89 -4.50 6.00 6.07
C ILE A 89 -5.86 5.64 6.67
N LEU A 90 -6.94 6.27 6.21
CA LEU A 90 -8.29 6.01 6.71
C LEU A 90 -8.83 4.63 6.34
N SER A 91 -8.26 3.96 5.34
CA SER A 91 -8.62 2.59 4.97
C SER A 91 -8.00 1.52 5.87
N CYS A 92 -7.08 1.91 6.75
CA CYS A 92 -6.39 1.00 7.65
C CYS A 92 -7.21 0.70 8.91
N ASP A 93 -7.01 -0.48 9.50
CA ASP A 93 -7.65 -0.86 10.78
C ASP A 93 -7.01 -0.15 11.97
N ARG A 94 -5.72 0.19 11.86
CA ARG A 94 -4.92 0.84 12.89
C ARG A 94 -4.03 1.89 12.25
N CYS A 95 -3.90 3.02 12.89
CA CYS A 95 -3.01 4.10 12.46
C CYS A 95 -2.00 4.41 13.56
N LEU A 96 -0.71 4.37 13.21
CA LEU A 96 0.40 4.74 14.08
C LEU A 96 1.03 6.02 13.54
N ILE A 97 1.04 7.08 14.33
CA ILE A 97 1.73 8.32 13.99
C ILE A 97 3.13 8.28 14.61
N MET A 98 4.13 8.43 13.74
CA MET A 98 5.53 8.54 14.17
C MET A 98 5.92 10.01 14.26
N LYS A 99 6.35 10.44 15.44
CA LYS A 99 6.78 11.79 15.71
C LYS A 99 8.01 11.78 16.64
N GLN A 100 9.10 12.40 16.21
CA GLN A 100 10.35 12.47 16.98
C GLN A 100 10.82 11.11 17.54
N GLY A 101 10.66 10.05 16.77
CA GLY A 101 11.04 8.69 17.16
C GLY A 101 10.06 7.98 18.11
N LYS A 102 8.94 8.59 18.42
CA LYS A 102 7.85 7.99 19.22
C LYS A 102 6.68 7.62 18.32
N LEU A 103 6.00 6.53 18.66
CA LEU A 103 4.78 6.07 18.00
C LEU A 103 3.57 6.33 18.90
N THR A 104 2.55 6.96 18.35
CA THR A 104 1.23 7.15 18.97
C THR A 104 0.19 6.44 18.13
N GLU A 105 -0.63 5.59 18.74
CA GLU A 105 -1.72 4.92 18.04
C GLU A 105 -3.01 5.74 18.12
N LEU A 106 -3.65 5.92 16.96
CA LEU A 106 -5.00 6.45 16.86
C LEU A 106 -5.98 5.29 16.64
N THR A 107 -7.00 5.21 17.48
CA THR A 107 -8.00 4.14 17.44
C THR A 107 -9.42 4.70 17.51
N GLY A 108 -10.38 3.93 16.98
CA GLY A 108 -11.79 4.24 17.13
C GLY A 108 -12.19 5.61 16.58
N GLU A 109 -12.79 6.44 17.42
CA GLU A 109 -13.32 7.76 17.03
C GLU A 109 -12.23 8.78 16.68
N ASP A 110 -11.00 8.57 17.15
CA ASP A 110 -9.86 9.43 16.85
C ASP A 110 -9.22 9.13 15.47
N LEU A 111 -9.53 8.01 14.86
CA LEU A 111 -9.06 7.65 13.52
C LEU A 111 -9.85 8.41 12.44
N THR A 112 -9.63 9.70 12.40
CA THR A 112 -10.21 10.67 11.45
C THR A 112 -9.10 11.57 10.91
N ILE A 113 -9.35 12.23 9.78
CA ILE A 113 -8.41 13.23 9.23
C ILE A 113 -8.09 14.31 10.28
N GLU A 114 -9.10 14.73 11.02
CA GLU A 114 -8.98 15.77 12.06
C GLU A 114 -8.14 15.28 13.24
N GLY A 115 -8.35 14.04 13.71
CA GLY A 115 -7.55 13.39 14.75
C GLY A 115 -6.09 13.23 14.33
N ILE A 116 -5.83 12.78 13.10
CA ILE A 116 -4.49 12.66 12.53
C ILE A 116 -3.77 14.02 12.52
N ARG A 117 -4.43 15.04 11.99
CA ARG A 117 -3.88 16.40 11.93
C ARG A 117 -3.59 16.97 13.31
N LYS A 118 -4.50 16.78 14.26
CA LYS A 118 -4.33 17.20 15.65
C LYS A 118 -3.09 16.59 16.28
N GLU A 119 -2.90 15.29 16.11
CA GLU A 119 -1.73 14.58 16.67
C GLU A 119 -0.41 15.04 16.04
N ILE A 120 -0.40 15.26 14.71
CA ILE A 120 0.79 15.73 14.00
C ILE A 120 1.19 17.16 14.44
N ILE A 121 0.21 18.05 14.61
CA ILE A 121 0.44 19.47 14.89
C ILE A 121 0.71 19.73 16.38
N THR A 122 0.15 18.91 17.29
CA THR A 122 0.30 19.11 18.74
C THR A 122 1.79 19.03 19.13
N PRO A 123 2.36 20.07 19.78
CA PRO A 123 3.73 19.99 20.26
C PRO A 123 3.87 18.88 21.31
N ASP A 124 4.99 18.17 21.26
CA ASP A 124 5.31 17.21 22.33
C ASP A 124 5.46 17.94 23.66
N LYS A 125 4.80 17.40 24.66
CA LYS A 125 4.96 17.85 26.06
C LYS A 125 6.29 17.40 26.62
#